data_f705e902dd4f7efec2131e92ea7a85f1
#
_entry.id   f705e902dd4f7efec2131e92ea7a85f1
#
_cell.length_a   1.000
_cell.length_b   1.000
_cell.length_c   1.000
_cell.angle_alpha   90.00
_cell.angle_beta   90.00
_cell.angle_gamma   90.00
#
_symmetry.space_group_name_H-M   'P 1'
#
loop_
_entity.id
_entity.type
_entity.pdbx_description
1 polymer ?
#
loop_
_entity_poly.entity_id
_entity_poly.type
_entity_poly.pdbx_seq_one_letter_code
_entity_poly.pdbx_strand_id
1 'polypeptide(L)'
;LGDVYKRQVDTRTERVAKFWKTGELNSSSNVQFGEGGAGTFSDGKLNTLVKDKYGRNTEVLKTFVKHGADPAILYQAKPHIGTDVLSKVVKSMREEILRMGGEVRFHSQMTEILTENGQVTGVKVNDTEVLPCEQVVLAPGHSARDTFSMLYRKQFPMSAKPFAVGFRVEHSQSLINMSQYGAEPVKGLGAAAYKVTAKTSTGRGVYSFCMCPGGYVVNASSEPGRLAVNGMSYSGRDGKNANSAIIVAVTPADYGSDHPLAGIEFQRGLEQRAYELCDGKLPVQRYGDFREKVTGEHPAETDGVQRSGPEALEPQCKGAYEWADLTGILPAECNRAFVEGMDSFDRQIHGFASPGTILTGVESRTSSPVRIERDEELQSAIRGCYPCGEGAGYAGGITSAAMDGIRVAEQIASQFAPLQR
;
A
#
# COMPACT_ATOMS: atom_id res chain seq x y z
N LEU A 1 -5.13 -18.61 9.65
CA LEU A 1 -3.90 -19.30 9.36
C LEU A 1 -3.03 -18.54 8.41
N GLY A 2 -1.88 -18.33 8.86
CA GLY A 2 -0.61 -18.12 8.30
C GLY A 2 -0.51 -17.41 6.98
N ASP A 3 -0.17 -16.23 7.08
CA ASP A 3 0.53 -15.49 6.05
C ASP A 3 2.03 -15.68 6.25
N VAL A 4 2.72 -15.69 5.14
CA VAL A 4 4.17 -15.76 5.03
C VAL A 4 4.84 -14.92 6.11
N TYR A 5 5.53 -15.57 7.04
CA TYR A 5 6.41 -14.95 8.03
C TYR A 5 5.78 -13.90 8.97
N LYS A 6 4.49 -13.96 9.30
CA LYS A 6 3.92 -13.02 10.26
C LYS A 6 4.65 -13.07 11.58
N ARG A 7 5.12 -11.90 12.00
CA ARG A 7 5.62 -11.65 13.34
C ARG A 7 4.65 -10.74 14.06
N GLN A 8 4.59 -10.88 15.39
CA GLN A 8 3.81 -10.01 16.25
C GLN A 8 4.12 -8.54 15.93
N VAL A 9 3.10 -7.71 15.97
CA VAL A 9 3.20 -6.28 15.64
C VAL A 9 4.27 -5.54 16.45
N ASP A 10 4.46 -5.90 17.70
CA ASP A 10 5.49 -5.31 18.57
C ASP A 10 6.90 -5.56 18.02
N THR A 11 7.28 -6.83 17.83
CA THR A 11 8.58 -7.21 17.26
C THR A 11 8.78 -6.67 15.84
N ARG A 12 7.70 -6.59 15.05
CA ARG A 12 7.73 -6.02 13.71
C ARG A 12 8.07 -4.54 13.74
N THR A 13 7.46 -3.78 14.65
CA THR A 13 7.74 -2.34 14.84
C THR A 13 9.21 -2.08 15.16
N GLU A 14 9.80 -2.87 16.08
CA GLU A 14 11.22 -2.77 16.41
C GLU A 14 12.13 -3.06 15.21
N ARG A 15 11.81 -4.09 14.40
CA ARG A 15 12.59 -4.45 13.22
C ARG A 15 12.50 -3.41 12.12
N VAL A 16 11.32 -2.87 11.90
CA VAL A 16 11.13 -1.79 10.92
C VAL A 16 11.90 -0.55 11.36
N ALA A 17 11.86 -0.19 12.65
CA ALA A 17 12.66 0.91 13.19
C ALA A 17 14.17 0.66 13.03
N LYS A 18 14.64 -0.56 13.30
CA LYS A 18 16.04 -0.95 13.06
C LYS A 18 16.39 -0.83 11.58
N PHE A 19 15.57 -1.35 10.67
CA PHE A 19 15.78 -1.26 9.24
C PHE A 19 15.92 0.19 8.77
N TRP A 20 15.03 1.08 9.19
CA TRP A 20 15.11 2.50 8.81
C TRP A 20 16.38 3.18 9.34
N LYS A 21 16.91 2.72 10.48
CA LYS A 21 18.14 3.27 11.07
C LYS A 21 19.42 2.70 10.45
N THR A 22 19.43 1.42 10.10
CA THR A 22 20.67 0.68 9.74
C THR A 22 20.72 0.24 8.27
N GLY A 23 19.60 0.25 7.55
CA GLY A 23 19.48 -0.34 6.21
C GLY A 23 19.40 -1.87 6.19
N GLU A 24 19.46 -2.55 7.36
CA GLU A 24 19.43 -4.02 7.44
C GLU A 24 18.01 -4.55 7.25
N LEU A 25 17.70 -4.99 6.03
CA LEU A 25 16.39 -5.52 5.68
C LEU A 25 16.17 -6.92 6.25
N ASN A 26 15.02 -7.14 6.89
CA ASN A 26 14.49 -8.45 7.18
C ASN A 26 13.37 -8.80 6.20
N SER A 27 13.63 -9.71 5.25
CA SER A 27 12.68 -10.09 4.20
C SER A 27 11.42 -10.78 4.71
N SER A 28 11.42 -11.30 5.93
CA SER A 28 10.27 -11.97 6.56
C SER A 28 9.53 -11.11 7.61
N SER A 29 10.00 -9.88 7.89
CA SER A 29 9.36 -8.97 8.84
C SER A 29 9.76 -7.53 8.53
N ASN A 30 8.93 -6.81 7.83
CA ASN A 30 9.22 -5.47 7.29
C ASN A 30 7.95 -4.64 7.15
N VAL A 31 7.98 -3.53 6.42
CA VAL A 31 6.81 -2.67 6.21
C VAL A 31 5.68 -3.39 5.45
N GLN A 32 5.99 -4.36 4.60
CA GLN A 32 4.99 -5.08 3.79
C GLN A 32 4.45 -6.34 4.49
N PHE A 33 5.30 -7.03 5.25
CA PHE A 33 4.99 -8.32 5.87
C PHE A 33 4.97 -8.24 7.39
N GLY A 34 4.00 -8.92 7.97
CA GLY A 34 3.80 -9.08 9.38
C GLY A 34 2.36 -8.84 9.80
N GLU A 35 2.06 -9.03 11.08
CA GLU A 35 0.72 -8.83 11.64
C GLU A 35 0.19 -7.42 11.31
N GLY A 36 -1.03 -7.36 10.77
CA GLY A 36 -1.67 -6.14 10.32
C GLY A 36 -1.32 -5.70 8.88
N GLY A 37 -0.42 -6.42 8.18
CA GLY A 37 -0.05 -6.14 6.79
C GLY A 37 0.61 -4.76 6.58
N ALA A 38 0.72 -4.31 5.34
CA ALA A 38 1.30 -3.01 4.99
C ALA A 38 0.50 -1.83 5.60
N GLY A 39 -0.79 -2.00 5.85
CA GLY A 39 -1.64 -0.99 6.48
C GLY A 39 -1.16 -0.50 7.84
N THR A 40 -0.47 -1.35 8.63
CA THR A 40 0.07 -0.98 9.94
C THR A 40 1.10 0.16 9.88
N PHE A 41 1.80 0.32 8.77
CA PHE A 41 2.78 1.39 8.55
C PHE A 41 2.31 2.35 7.45
N SER A 42 1.06 2.80 7.55
CA SER A 42 0.44 3.76 6.64
C SER A 42 -0.23 4.90 7.41
N ASP A 43 -0.87 5.85 6.72
CA ASP A 43 -1.73 6.84 7.38
C ASP A 43 -2.98 6.21 8.04
N GLY A 44 -3.28 4.95 7.72
CA GLY A 44 -4.44 4.25 8.31
C GLY A 44 -5.78 4.84 7.89
N LYS A 45 -5.91 5.31 6.64
CA LYS A 45 -7.17 5.81 6.10
C LYS A 45 -8.22 4.71 6.03
N LEU A 46 -9.41 5.03 6.48
CA LEU A 46 -10.55 4.12 6.52
C LEU A 46 -11.60 4.43 5.45
N ASN A 47 -11.37 5.43 4.62
CA ASN A 47 -12.28 5.75 3.51
C ASN A 47 -12.25 4.66 2.44
N THR A 48 -13.42 4.30 1.94
CA THR A 48 -13.59 3.39 0.81
C THR A 48 -14.60 3.96 -0.18
N LEU A 49 -14.39 3.67 -1.48
CA LEU A 49 -15.37 3.94 -2.54
C LEU A 49 -16.28 2.74 -2.80
N VAL A 50 -16.08 1.64 -2.10
CA VAL A 50 -16.95 0.45 -2.21
C VAL A 50 -18.32 0.80 -1.66
N LYS A 51 -19.35 0.64 -2.51
CA LYS A 51 -20.75 0.83 -2.08
C LYS A 51 -21.13 -0.29 -1.12
N ASP A 52 -21.55 0.11 0.07
CA ASP A 52 -21.95 -0.81 1.13
C ASP A 52 -23.47 -0.86 1.27
N LYS A 53 -24.07 -1.94 0.75
CA LYS A 53 -25.51 -2.19 0.86
C LYS A 53 -25.91 -2.96 2.14
N TYR A 54 -24.93 -3.53 2.84
CA TYR A 54 -25.14 -4.51 3.92
C TYR A 54 -24.61 -4.04 5.27
N GLY A 55 -24.07 -2.82 5.37
CA GLY A 55 -23.55 -2.27 6.62
C GLY A 55 -22.15 -2.80 7.02
N ARG A 56 -21.43 -3.51 6.15
CA ARG A 56 -20.11 -4.08 6.46
C ARG A 56 -19.07 -3.02 6.76
N ASN A 57 -19.13 -1.86 6.08
CA ASN A 57 -18.25 -0.72 6.39
C ASN A 57 -18.43 -0.26 7.83
N THR A 58 -19.68 -0.07 8.25
CA THR A 58 -20.01 0.32 9.63
C THR A 58 -19.53 -0.73 10.63
N GLU A 59 -19.65 -2.02 10.30
CA GLU A 59 -19.21 -3.11 11.15
C GLU A 59 -17.67 -3.14 11.30
N VAL A 60 -16.93 -2.88 10.23
CA VAL A 60 -15.48 -2.73 10.28
C VAL A 60 -15.08 -1.59 11.23
N LEU A 61 -15.71 -0.42 11.10
CA LEU A 61 -15.41 0.73 11.95
C LEU A 61 -15.74 0.45 13.42
N LYS A 62 -16.91 -0.16 13.70
CA LYS A 62 -17.30 -0.57 15.06
C LYS A 62 -16.32 -1.58 15.65
N THR A 63 -15.85 -2.52 14.85
CA THR A 63 -14.83 -3.49 15.27
C THR A 63 -13.54 -2.78 15.67
N PHE A 64 -13.08 -1.80 14.89
CA PHE A 64 -11.88 -1.04 15.24
C PHE A 64 -12.08 -0.23 16.53
N VAL A 65 -13.24 0.40 16.71
CA VAL A 65 -13.58 1.11 17.97
C VAL A 65 -13.59 0.15 19.16
N LYS A 66 -14.20 -1.02 19.02
CA LYS A 66 -14.21 -2.07 20.06
C LYS A 66 -12.79 -2.46 20.48
N HIS A 67 -11.83 -2.40 19.56
CA HIS A 67 -10.42 -2.74 19.80
C HIS A 67 -9.50 -1.56 20.08
N GLY A 68 -10.06 -0.37 20.37
CA GLY A 68 -9.33 0.78 20.89
C GLY A 68 -9.06 1.92 19.91
N ALA A 69 -9.69 1.91 18.73
CA ALA A 69 -9.72 3.09 17.88
C ALA A 69 -10.65 4.17 18.46
N ASP A 70 -10.36 5.43 18.14
CA ASP A 70 -11.20 6.57 18.56
C ASP A 70 -12.63 6.41 17.99
N PRO A 71 -13.68 6.49 18.82
CA PRO A 71 -15.08 6.46 18.35
C PRO A 71 -15.41 7.51 17.28
N ALA A 72 -14.64 8.58 17.19
CA ALA A 72 -14.82 9.61 16.17
C ALA A 72 -14.76 9.07 14.73
N ILE A 73 -14.09 7.96 14.49
CA ILE A 73 -14.03 7.32 13.16
C ILE A 73 -15.42 6.89 12.64
N LEU A 74 -16.42 6.75 13.52
CA LEU A 74 -17.77 6.35 13.14
C LEU A 74 -18.56 7.48 12.46
N TYR A 75 -18.18 8.75 12.68
CA TYR A 75 -18.91 9.91 12.16
C TYR A 75 -18.05 10.92 11.40
N GLN A 76 -16.73 10.77 11.42
CA GLN A 76 -15.83 11.61 10.63
C GLN A 76 -15.99 11.34 9.13
N ALA A 77 -16.02 12.40 8.32
CA ALA A 77 -16.12 12.29 6.86
C ALA A 77 -14.88 11.64 6.22
N LYS A 78 -13.73 11.77 6.86
CA LYS A 78 -12.43 11.21 6.41
C LYS A 78 -11.74 10.52 7.59
N PRO A 79 -12.28 9.39 8.10
CA PRO A 79 -11.73 8.72 9.27
C PRO A 79 -10.35 8.13 8.97
N HIS A 80 -9.47 8.19 9.96
CA HIS A 80 -8.15 7.58 9.90
C HIS A 80 -7.72 7.07 11.28
N ILE A 81 -6.82 6.09 11.26
CA ILE A 81 -6.15 5.56 12.45
C ILE A 81 -4.65 5.60 12.17
N GLY A 82 -3.88 6.44 12.85
CA GLY A 82 -2.43 6.51 12.67
C GLY A 82 -1.72 5.19 13.01
N THR A 83 -0.52 5.03 12.51
CA THR A 83 0.33 3.83 12.72
C THR A 83 0.45 3.43 14.20
N ASP A 84 0.60 4.41 15.08
CA ASP A 84 0.76 4.26 16.52
C ASP A 84 -0.49 3.68 17.22
N VAL A 85 -1.68 3.94 16.70
CA VAL A 85 -2.95 3.41 17.21
C VAL A 85 -3.31 2.09 16.53
N LEU A 86 -3.14 2.00 15.22
CA LEU A 86 -3.52 0.81 14.44
C LEU A 86 -2.79 -0.46 14.90
N SER A 87 -1.53 -0.34 15.30
CA SER A 87 -0.77 -1.47 15.86
C SER A 87 -1.41 -2.05 17.12
N LYS A 88 -1.96 -1.19 18.00
CA LYS A 88 -2.66 -1.61 19.22
C LYS A 88 -4.01 -2.27 18.91
N VAL A 89 -4.75 -1.70 17.95
CA VAL A 89 -6.03 -2.26 17.47
C VAL A 89 -5.83 -3.68 16.93
N VAL A 90 -4.84 -3.87 16.07
CA VAL A 90 -4.52 -5.19 15.48
C VAL A 90 -4.14 -6.21 16.58
N LYS A 91 -3.31 -5.81 17.54
CA LYS A 91 -2.95 -6.65 18.69
C LYS A 91 -4.18 -7.07 19.50
N SER A 92 -5.05 -6.13 19.83
CA SER A 92 -6.30 -6.40 20.56
C SER A 92 -7.23 -7.33 19.80
N MET A 93 -7.35 -7.17 18.46
CA MET A 93 -8.13 -8.10 17.62
C MET A 93 -7.56 -9.54 17.68
N ARG A 94 -6.24 -9.70 17.63
CA ARG A 94 -5.60 -11.02 17.81
C ARG A 94 -5.94 -11.63 19.16
N GLU A 95 -5.81 -10.84 20.23
CA GLU A 95 -6.09 -11.30 21.60
C GLU A 95 -7.55 -11.76 21.73
N GLU A 96 -8.48 -11.11 21.05
CA GLU A 96 -9.88 -11.56 21.01
C GLU A 96 -10.04 -12.90 20.26
N ILE A 97 -9.37 -13.09 19.12
CA ILE A 97 -9.38 -14.37 18.40
C ILE A 97 -8.93 -15.51 19.33
N LEU A 98 -7.81 -15.30 20.05
CA LEU A 98 -7.30 -16.29 21.00
C LEU A 98 -8.28 -16.55 22.14
N ARG A 99 -8.91 -15.50 22.69
CA ARG A 99 -9.91 -15.61 23.76
C ARG A 99 -11.17 -16.36 23.31
N MET A 100 -11.52 -16.27 22.02
CA MET A 100 -12.65 -17.03 21.45
C MET A 100 -12.29 -18.49 21.09
N GLY A 101 -11.07 -18.96 21.42
CA GLY A 101 -10.60 -20.31 21.13
C GLY A 101 -10.00 -20.49 19.74
N GLY A 102 -9.80 -19.40 19.01
CA GLY A 102 -9.05 -19.42 17.75
C GLY A 102 -7.55 -19.55 17.98
N GLU A 103 -6.80 -19.90 16.94
CA GLU A 103 -5.34 -19.98 16.97
C GLU A 103 -4.73 -18.94 16.01
N VAL A 104 -3.67 -18.29 16.46
CA VAL A 104 -2.84 -17.41 15.62
C VAL A 104 -1.41 -17.90 15.65
N ARG A 105 -0.89 -18.33 14.51
CA ARG A 105 0.44 -18.93 14.37
C ARG A 105 1.38 -17.95 13.67
N PHE A 106 2.47 -17.62 14.35
CA PHE A 106 3.57 -16.84 13.79
C PHE A 106 4.67 -17.77 13.27
N HIS A 107 5.52 -17.27 12.38
CA HIS A 107 6.57 -18.07 11.72
C HIS A 107 6.03 -19.31 10.98
N SER A 108 4.81 -19.22 10.47
CA SER A 108 4.08 -20.29 9.85
C SER A 108 3.72 -19.91 8.42
N GLN A 109 4.62 -20.20 7.48
CA GLN A 109 4.42 -19.94 6.06
C GLN A 109 3.58 -21.06 5.45
N MET A 110 2.45 -20.72 4.83
CA MET A 110 1.74 -21.66 3.97
C MET A 110 2.53 -21.83 2.67
N THR A 111 3.10 -23.00 2.46
CA THR A 111 3.94 -23.31 1.30
C THR A 111 3.20 -24.07 0.21
N GLU A 112 2.06 -24.68 0.56
CA GLU A 112 1.24 -25.43 -0.39
C GLU A 112 -0.22 -25.51 0.07
N ILE A 113 -1.16 -25.54 -0.89
CA ILE A 113 -2.55 -25.95 -0.67
C ILE A 113 -2.68 -27.38 -1.19
N LEU A 114 -3.12 -28.27 -0.31
CA LEU A 114 -3.35 -29.69 -0.62
C LEU A 114 -4.76 -29.85 -1.13
N THR A 115 -4.90 -30.59 -2.24
CA THR A 115 -6.18 -30.78 -2.90
C THR A 115 -6.37 -32.23 -3.33
N GLU A 116 -7.59 -32.70 -3.26
CA GLU A 116 -8.01 -34.00 -3.80
C GLU A 116 -9.32 -33.80 -4.54
N ASN A 117 -9.42 -34.34 -5.76
CA ASN A 117 -10.61 -34.24 -6.63
C ASN A 117 -11.13 -32.78 -6.81
N GLY A 118 -10.22 -31.80 -6.88
CA GLY A 118 -10.58 -30.38 -7.04
C GLY A 118 -11.10 -29.71 -5.76
N GLN A 119 -10.91 -30.31 -4.60
CA GLN A 119 -11.34 -29.81 -3.31
C GLN A 119 -10.15 -29.68 -2.35
N VAL A 120 -10.15 -28.66 -1.50
CA VAL A 120 -9.15 -28.47 -0.45
C VAL A 120 -9.24 -29.60 0.58
N THR A 121 -8.10 -30.20 0.94
CA THR A 121 -7.98 -31.20 2.00
C THR A 121 -7.04 -30.77 3.12
N GLY A 122 -6.27 -29.70 2.89
CA GLY A 122 -5.35 -29.17 3.88
C GLY A 122 -4.41 -28.10 3.33
N VAL A 123 -3.53 -27.64 4.20
CA VAL A 123 -2.42 -26.76 3.84
C VAL A 123 -1.11 -27.31 4.39
N LYS A 124 -0.03 -27.09 3.64
CA LYS A 124 1.32 -27.39 4.10
C LYS A 124 1.96 -26.11 4.66
N VAL A 125 2.56 -26.23 5.82
CA VAL A 125 3.20 -25.13 6.53
C VAL A 125 4.70 -25.40 6.67
N ASN A 126 5.52 -24.42 6.33
CA ASN A 126 6.98 -24.48 6.41
C ASN A 126 7.59 -25.70 5.74
N ASP A 127 6.97 -26.20 4.65
CA ASP A 127 7.35 -27.40 3.90
C ASP A 127 7.33 -28.73 4.68
N THR A 128 6.96 -28.74 5.95
CA THR A 128 7.06 -29.90 6.85
C THR A 128 5.75 -30.30 7.49
N GLU A 129 4.95 -29.37 7.95
CA GLU A 129 3.72 -29.62 8.70
C GLU A 129 2.51 -29.61 7.76
N VAL A 130 1.63 -30.59 7.88
CA VAL A 130 0.35 -30.64 7.19
C VAL A 130 -0.77 -30.36 8.18
N LEU A 131 -1.57 -29.32 7.88
CA LEU A 131 -2.77 -29.00 8.63
C LEU A 131 -4.00 -29.39 7.79
N PRO A 132 -4.76 -30.41 8.18
CA PRO A 132 -5.98 -30.77 7.48
C PRO A 132 -7.04 -29.68 7.66
N CYS A 133 -7.69 -29.29 6.57
CA CYS A 133 -8.81 -28.36 6.58
C CYS A 133 -9.63 -28.50 5.29
N GLU A 134 -10.90 -28.13 5.36
CA GLU A 134 -11.82 -28.15 4.22
C GLU A 134 -12.02 -26.75 3.61
N GLN A 135 -11.69 -25.70 4.38
CA GLN A 135 -11.88 -24.31 3.97
C GLN A 135 -10.60 -23.51 4.19
N VAL A 136 -10.15 -22.80 3.17
CA VAL A 136 -8.97 -21.92 3.21
C VAL A 136 -9.34 -20.54 2.69
N VAL A 137 -9.16 -19.50 3.51
CA VAL A 137 -9.27 -18.12 3.06
C VAL A 137 -7.88 -17.60 2.70
N LEU A 138 -7.68 -17.27 1.42
CA LEU A 138 -6.43 -16.73 0.90
C LEU A 138 -6.44 -15.20 0.99
N ALA A 139 -5.86 -14.66 2.03
CA ALA A 139 -5.72 -13.21 2.26
C ALA A 139 -4.25 -12.78 2.34
N PRO A 140 -3.42 -13.05 1.30
CA PRO A 140 -1.96 -12.96 1.40
C PRO A 140 -1.42 -11.52 1.43
N GLY A 141 -2.24 -10.51 1.05
CA GLY A 141 -1.77 -9.17 0.75
C GLY A 141 -1.04 -9.10 -0.61
N HIS A 142 -0.79 -7.88 -1.11
CA HIS A 142 -0.27 -7.68 -2.47
C HIS A 142 1.21 -8.03 -2.65
N SER A 143 1.97 -8.18 -1.57
CA SER A 143 3.43 -8.39 -1.61
C SER A 143 3.86 -9.85 -1.41
N ALA A 144 2.93 -10.79 -1.22
CA ALA A 144 3.22 -12.21 -1.03
C ALA A 144 3.56 -12.92 -2.37
N ARG A 145 4.67 -12.52 -2.97
CA ARG A 145 5.08 -12.91 -4.34
C ARG A 145 5.39 -14.41 -4.46
N ASP A 146 5.88 -15.02 -3.41
CA ASP A 146 6.10 -16.47 -3.27
C ASP A 146 4.78 -17.23 -3.28
N THR A 147 3.76 -16.74 -2.56
CA THR A 147 2.41 -17.31 -2.57
C THR A 147 1.80 -17.26 -3.97
N PHE A 148 1.88 -16.12 -4.69
CA PHE A 148 1.40 -16.04 -6.07
C PHE A 148 2.13 -17.03 -7.00
N SER A 149 3.45 -17.18 -6.84
CA SER A 149 4.23 -18.14 -7.61
C SER A 149 3.83 -19.58 -7.29
N MET A 150 3.54 -19.89 -6.03
CA MET A 150 3.05 -21.21 -5.60
C MET A 150 1.67 -21.51 -6.20
N LEU A 151 0.73 -20.57 -6.11
CA LEU A 151 -0.61 -20.71 -6.69
C LEU A 151 -0.56 -20.88 -8.21
N TYR A 152 0.30 -20.14 -8.91
CA TYR A 152 0.48 -20.29 -10.35
C TYR A 152 0.99 -21.69 -10.72
N ARG A 153 2.02 -22.20 -10.02
CA ARG A 153 2.52 -23.58 -10.23
C ARG A 153 1.47 -24.63 -9.96
N LYS A 154 0.53 -24.37 -9.06
CA LYS A 154 -0.62 -25.24 -8.74
C LYS A 154 -1.81 -25.01 -9.70
N GLN A 155 -1.63 -24.23 -10.76
CA GLN A 155 -2.65 -23.96 -11.77
C GLN A 155 -3.94 -23.32 -11.23
N PHE A 156 -3.84 -22.52 -10.17
CA PHE A 156 -4.96 -21.69 -9.76
C PHE A 156 -5.27 -20.67 -10.87
N PRO A 157 -6.54 -20.49 -11.24
CA PRO A 157 -6.92 -19.46 -12.20
C PRO A 157 -6.55 -18.08 -11.69
N MET A 158 -5.69 -17.43 -12.45
CA MET A 158 -5.17 -16.09 -12.12
C MET A 158 -5.08 -15.27 -13.40
N SER A 159 -5.27 -13.96 -13.27
CA SER A 159 -5.11 -13.00 -14.38
C SER A 159 -4.24 -11.83 -13.99
N ALA A 160 -3.58 -11.23 -14.99
CA ALA A 160 -2.89 -9.97 -14.85
C ALA A 160 -3.91 -8.84 -14.63
N LYS A 161 -3.63 -7.96 -13.68
CA LYS A 161 -4.50 -6.86 -13.29
C LYS A 161 -3.79 -5.53 -13.51
N PRO A 162 -4.43 -4.52 -14.13
CA PRO A 162 -3.91 -3.15 -14.16
C PRO A 162 -3.64 -2.62 -12.75
N PHE A 163 -2.58 -1.84 -12.61
CA PHE A 163 -2.18 -1.17 -11.38
C PHE A 163 -1.58 0.21 -11.70
N ALA A 164 -0.85 0.83 -10.78
CA ALA A 164 -0.21 2.10 -11.04
C ALA A 164 1.14 2.18 -10.34
N VAL A 165 2.06 2.95 -10.90
CA VAL A 165 3.42 3.15 -10.41
C VAL A 165 3.80 4.62 -10.48
N GLY A 166 4.72 5.08 -9.63
CA GLY A 166 5.15 6.46 -9.65
C GLY A 166 6.15 6.78 -8.57
N PHE A 167 6.07 8.01 -8.08
CA PHE A 167 6.94 8.52 -7.03
C PHE A 167 6.14 9.07 -5.86
N ARG A 168 6.72 9.03 -4.66
CA ARG A 168 6.25 9.85 -3.55
C ARG A 168 6.64 11.29 -3.80
N VAL A 169 5.67 12.18 -3.64
CA VAL A 169 5.82 13.60 -3.85
C VAL A 169 5.60 14.31 -2.52
N GLU A 170 6.58 15.11 -2.08
CA GLU A 170 6.51 15.85 -0.84
C GLU A 170 6.35 17.35 -1.11
N HIS A 171 5.45 17.96 -0.34
CA HIS A 171 5.24 19.41 -0.26
C HIS A 171 5.31 19.84 1.20
N SER A 172 5.54 21.13 1.48
CA SER A 172 5.31 21.63 2.82
C SER A 172 3.83 21.43 3.20
N GLN A 173 3.55 21.01 4.43
CA GLN A 173 2.16 20.90 4.90
C GLN A 173 1.46 22.25 4.88
N SER A 174 2.22 23.35 5.08
CA SER A 174 1.73 24.73 4.99
C SER A 174 1.14 25.06 3.61
N LEU A 175 1.82 24.70 2.52
CA LEU A 175 1.30 24.88 1.16
C LEU A 175 -0.06 24.19 0.99
N ILE A 176 -0.19 22.97 1.51
CA ILE A 176 -1.43 22.21 1.41
C ILE A 176 -2.52 22.82 2.29
N ASN A 177 -2.20 23.24 3.52
CA ASN A 177 -3.14 23.92 4.39
C ASN A 177 -3.67 25.21 3.76
N MET A 178 -2.78 26.07 3.23
CA MET A 178 -3.17 27.29 2.53
C MET A 178 -4.06 27.02 1.34
N SER A 179 -3.73 26.00 0.52
CA SER A 179 -4.55 25.63 -0.63
C SER A 179 -5.94 25.14 -0.25
N GLN A 180 -6.08 24.40 0.84
CA GLN A 180 -7.34 23.75 1.22
C GLN A 180 -8.20 24.59 2.18
N TYR A 181 -7.56 25.41 3.02
CA TYR A 181 -8.23 26.17 4.07
C TYR A 181 -8.14 27.68 3.86
N GLY A 182 -7.26 28.16 2.98
CA GLY A 182 -7.02 29.59 2.74
C GLY A 182 -6.27 30.29 3.88
N ALA A 183 -5.85 29.55 4.91
CA ALA A 183 -5.14 30.10 6.06
C ALA A 183 -4.31 29.04 6.77
N GLU A 184 -3.29 29.46 7.56
CA GLU A 184 -2.51 28.59 8.42
C GLU A 184 -2.03 29.34 9.68
N PRO A 185 -2.08 28.71 10.88
CA PRO A 185 -2.83 27.48 11.18
C PRO A 185 -4.33 27.75 11.30
N VAL A 186 -5.16 26.74 11.00
CA VAL A 186 -6.61 26.82 11.20
C VAL A 186 -6.98 26.05 12.47
N LYS A 187 -7.39 26.78 13.52
CA LYS A 187 -7.74 26.20 14.81
C LYS A 187 -8.88 25.19 14.65
N GLY A 188 -8.67 23.97 15.15
CA GLY A 188 -9.67 22.90 15.13
C GLY A 188 -9.75 22.10 13.83
N LEU A 189 -9.03 22.49 12.77
CA LEU A 189 -8.83 21.68 11.58
C LEU A 189 -7.45 21.06 11.66
N GLY A 190 -7.34 19.76 11.51
CA GLY A 190 -6.05 19.07 11.44
C GLY A 190 -5.27 19.39 10.16
N ALA A 191 -4.15 18.73 9.95
CA ALA A 191 -3.37 18.85 8.72
C ALA A 191 -4.23 18.54 7.48
N ALA A 192 -4.23 19.45 6.51
CA ALA A 192 -5.04 19.36 5.31
C ALA A 192 -4.61 18.18 4.42
N ALA A 193 -5.59 17.52 3.81
CA ALA A 193 -5.39 16.45 2.85
C ALA A 193 -5.96 16.84 1.48
N TYR A 194 -5.39 16.29 0.42
CA TYR A 194 -5.90 16.48 -0.94
C TYR A 194 -6.12 15.14 -1.66
N LYS A 195 -6.88 15.20 -2.74
CA LYS A 195 -7.00 14.13 -3.72
C LYS A 195 -7.08 14.77 -5.10
N VAL A 196 -6.13 14.47 -5.96
CA VAL A 196 -6.05 14.99 -7.34
C VAL A 196 -6.03 13.86 -8.34
N THR A 197 -6.64 14.11 -9.49
CA THR A 197 -6.69 13.16 -10.61
C THR A 197 -6.57 13.94 -11.92
N ALA A 198 -5.89 13.34 -12.89
CA ALA A 198 -5.77 13.89 -14.24
C ALA A 198 -5.83 12.76 -15.25
N LYS A 199 -6.13 13.14 -16.49
CA LYS A 199 -6.01 12.28 -17.67
C LYS A 199 -5.03 12.97 -18.62
N THR A 200 -4.01 12.26 -19.04
CA THR A 200 -2.97 12.79 -19.94
C THR A 200 -3.49 12.95 -21.37
N SER A 201 -2.72 13.62 -22.21
CA SER A 201 -2.96 13.74 -23.65
C SER A 201 -3.13 12.39 -24.35
N THR A 202 -2.43 11.35 -23.87
CA THR A 202 -2.54 9.97 -24.36
C THR A 202 -3.72 9.19 -23.77
N GLY A 203 -4.51 9.82 -22.87
CA GLY A 203 -5.61 9.19 -22.17
C GLY A 203 -5.23 8.37 -20.93
N ARG A 204 -3.94 8.33 -20.54
CA ARG A 204 -3.45 7.63 -19.36
C ARG A 204 -3.89 8.34 -18.09
N GLY A 205 -4.35 7.60 -17.09
CA GLY A 205 -4.73 8.16 -15.78
C GLY A 205 -3.50 8.46 -14.93
N VAL A 206 -3.47 9.64 -14.30
CA VAL A 206 -2.51 10.02 -13.26
C VAL A 206 -3.27 10.52 -12.05
N TYR A 207 -2.91 10.07 -10.85
CA TYR A 207 -3.67 10.42 -9.65
C TYR A 207 -2.84 10.33 -8.37
N SER A 208 -3.28 11.07 -7.35
CA SER A 208 -2.72 10.94 -6.01
C SER A 208 -3.25 9.69 -5.33
N PHE A 209 -2.36 8.99 -4.63
CA PHE A 209 -2.70 7.80 -3.85
C PHE A 209 -2.06 7.87 -2.47
N CYS A 210 -2.76 7.36 -1.46
CA CYS A 210 -2.27 7.28 -0.09
C CYS A 210 -1.59 8.59 0.39
N MET A 211 -2.29 9.75 0.21
CA MET A 211 -1.81 11.04 0.69
C MET A 211 -1.73 11.02 2.22
N CYS A 212 -0.59 11.40 2.78
CA CYS A 212 -0.24 11.38 4.20
C CYS A 212 0.03 12.81 4.69
N PRO A 213 -0.97 13.49 5.28
CA PRO A 213 -0.78 14.81 5.87
C PRO A 213 0.19 14.73 7.04
N GLY A 214 1.10 15.72 7.17
CA GLY A 214 2.10 15.75 8.24
C GLY A 214 2.87 14.44 8.38
N GLY A 215 3.15 13.76 7.24
CA GLY A 215 3.62 12.39 7.21
C GLY A 215 5.04 12.24 6.68
N TYR A 216 5.51 11.02 6.65
CA TYR A 216 6.85 10.61 6.27
C TYR A 216 6.83 9.72 5.04
N VAL A 217 7.80 9.88 4.15
CA VAL A 217 8.13 8.85 3.15
C VAL A 217 8.95 7.76 3.84
N VAL A 218 8.60 6.50 3.62
CA VAL A 218 9.26 5.39 4.30
C VAL A 218 9.87 4.41 3.31
N ASN A 219 11.05 3.88 3.65
CA ASN A 219 11.60 2.72 2.96
C ASN A 219 10.73 1.50 3.29
N ALA A 220 10.00 1.02 2.29
CA ALA A 220 9.06 -0.10 2.38
C ALA A 220 9.55 -1.34 1.64
N SER A 221 10.84 -1.48 1.46
CA SER A 221 11.47 -2.64 0.83
C SER A 221 11.12 -3.94 1.56
N SER A 222 11.01 -5.02 0.81
CA SER A 222 10.72 -6.35 1.34
C SER A 222 11.52 -7.48 0.68
N GLU A 223 12.19 -7.20 -0.43
CA GLU A 223 13.07 -8.16 -1.12
C GLU A 223 14.49 -7.59 -1.18
N PRO A 224 15.53 -8.41 -0.96
CA PRO A 224 16.93 -7.98 -1.11
C PRO A 224 17.22 -7.44 -2.51
N GLY A 225 18.01 -6.37 -2.59
CA GLY A 225 18.35 -5.73 -3.87
C GLY A 225 17.19 -5.01 -4.56
N ARG A 226 16.12 -4.70 -3.84
CA ARG A 226 14.91 -4.04 -4.36
C ARG A 226 14.41 -2.99 -3.39
N LEU A 227 14.09 -1.82 -3.92
CA LEU A 227 13.65 -0.70 -3.13
C LEU A 227 12.25 -0.26 -3.54
N ALA A 228 11.36 -0.23 -2.57
CA ALA A 228 10.03 0.35 -2.71
C ALA A 228 9.81 1.40 -1.62
N VAL A 229 9.03 2.42 -1.92
CA VAL A 229 8.62 3.44 -0.93
C VAL A 229 7.13 3.35 -0.63
N ASN A 230 6.77 3.87 0.53
CA ASN A 230 5.38 4.12 0.92
C ASN A 230 5.32 5.41 1.74
N GLY A 231 4.14 5.84 2.14
CA GLY A 231 3.95 6.95 3.07
C GLY A 231 3.23 6.51 4.33
N MET A 232 3.57 7.14 5.44
CA MET A 232 2.89 6.95 6.70
C MET A 232 2.66 8.27 7.43
N SER A 233 1.68 8.30 8.31
CA SER A 233 1.51 9.37 9.31
C SER A 233 1.24 8.77 10.68
N TYR A 234 1.67 9.47 11.72
CA TYR A 234 1.18 9.23 13.07
C TYR A 234 -0.23 9.81 13.24
N SER A 235 -0.92 9.46 14.31
CA SER A 235 -2.26 9.96 14.61
C SER A 235 -2.32 11.49 14.70
N GLY A 236 -1.26 12.15 15.17
CA GLY A 236 -1.16 13.61 15.27
C GLY A 236 -0.98 14.34 13.95
N ARG A 237 -0.49 13.69 12.88
CA ARG A 237 -0.22 14.31 11.58
C ARG A 237 0.54 15.63 11.66
N ASP A 238 1.56 15.71 12.51
CA ASP A 238 2.28 16.92 12.94
C ASP A 238 3.64 17.12 12.24
N GLY A 239 3.96 16.31 11.24
CA GLY A 239 5.15 16.48 10.43
C GLY A 239 5.10 17.73 9.56
N LYS A 240 6.26 18.26 9.19
CA LYS A 240 6.40 19.48 8.38
C LYS A 240 5.94 19.30 6.95
N ASN A 241 6.09 18.10 6.39
CA ASN A 241 5.75 17.78 5.02
C ASN A 241 4.43 16.99 4.95
N ALA A 242 3.69 17.27 3.88
CA ALA A 242 2.64 16.41 3.36
C ALA A 242 3.24 15.57 2.23
N ASN A 243 2.90 14.28 2.13
CA ASN A 243 3.32 13.49 0.99
C ASN A 243 2.18 12.65 0.41
N SER A 244 2.24 12.36 -0.88
CA SER A 244 1.40 11.37 -1.53
C SER A 244 2.16 10.64 -2.64
N ALA A 245 1.81 9.42 -2.94
CA ALA A 245 2.18 8.86 -4.22
C ALA A 245 1.44 9.60 -5.34
N ILE A 246 2.17 10.06 -6.34
CA ILE A 246 1.62 10.44 -7.64
C ILE A 246 1.94 9.30 -8.58
N ILE A 247 0.89 8.66 -9.09
CA ILE A 247 0.99 7.37 -9.78
C ILE A 247 0.31 7.40 -11.12
N VAL A 248 0.94 6.73 -12.06
CA VAL A 248 0.56 6.58 -13.46
C VAL A 248 0.00 5.18 -13.68
N ALA A 249 -1.18 5.08 -14.26
CA ALA A 249 -1.81 3.80 -14.56
C ALA A 249 -0.97 2.98 -15.55
N VAL A 250 -0.78 1.70 -15.27
CA VAL A 250 -0.11 0.72 -16.13
C VAL A 250 -0.97 -0.52 -16.32
N THR A 251 -0.84 -1.14 -17.47
CA THR A 251 -1.60 -2.29 -17.92
C THR A 251 -0.67 -3.38 -18.45
N PRO A 252 -1.16 -4.59 -18.75
CA PRO A 252 -0.35 -5.63 -19.41
C PRO A 252 0.36 -5.18 -20.68
N ALA A 253 -0.20 -4.23 -21.43
CA ALA A 253 0.44 -3.67 -22.62
C ALA A 253 1.75 -2.90 -22.31
N ASP A 254 1.86 -2.31 -21.10
CA ASP A 254 3.04 -1.54 -20.70
C ASP A 254 4.25 -2.44 -20.36
N TYR A 255 4.01 -3.67 -19.98
CA TYR A 255 5.08 -4.66 -19.71
C TYR A 255 5.06 -5.84 -20.68
N GLY A 256 4.26 -5.74 -21.76
CA GLY A 256 4.34 -6.61 -22.95
C GLY A 256 3.94 -8.07 -22.71
N SER A 257 3.13 -8.37 -21.67
CA SER A 257 2.75 -9.73 -21.35
C SER A 257 1.44 -9.81 -20.56
N ASP A 258 0.55 -10.71 -20.97
CA ASP A 258 -0.68 -11.06 -20.25
C ASP A 258 -0.47 -12.19 -19.22
N HIS A 259 0.78 -12.63 -19.03
CA HIS A 259 1.09 -13.64 -18.01
C HIS A 259 0.67 -13.14 -16.62
N PRO A 260 -0.05 -13.91 -15.81
CA PRO A 260 -0.59 -13.45 -14.52
C PRO A 260 0.45 -12.81 -13.58
N LEU A 261 1.69 -13.26 -13.63
CA LEU A 261 2.77 -12.75 -12.79
C LEU A 261 3.63 -11.67 -13.43
N ALA A 262 3.37 -11.28 -14.70
CA ALA A 262 4.20 -10.30 -15.42
C ALA A 262 4.24 -8.94 -14.72
N GLY A 263 3.12 -8.50 -14.13
CA GLY A 263 3.07 -7.26 -13.35
C GLY A 263 3.96 -7.29 -12.10
N ILE A 264 4.17 -8.46 -11.49
CA ILE A 264 5.13 -8.62 -10.37
C ILE A 264 6.55 -8.42 -10.88
N GLU A 265 6.91 -9.01 -12.02
CA GLU A 265 8.26 -8.85 -12.58
C GLU A 265 8.51 -7.41 -13.05
N PHE A 266 7.50 -6.75 -13.58
CA PHE A 266 7.58 -5.32 -13.90
C PHE A 266 7.85 -4.48 -12.63
N GLN A 267 7.11 -4.68 -11.54
CA GLN A 267 7.38 -4.03 -10.25
C GLN A 267 8.81 -4.30 -9.77
N ARG A 268 9.27 -5.55 -9.85
CA ARG A 268 10.62 -5.96 -9.46
C ARG A 268 11.70 -5.23 -10.25
N GLY A 269 11.50 -5.04 -11.55
CA GLY A 269 12.42 -4.28 -12.39
C GLY A 269 12.52 -2.81 -11.98
N LEU A 270 11.39 -2.17 -11.63
CA LEU A 270 11.40 -0.80 -11.11
C LEU A 270 12.12 -0.70 -9.77
N GLU A 271 11.81 -1.62 -8.86
CA GLU A 271 12.37 -1.68 -7.51
C GLU A 271 13.88 -1.97 -7.52
N GLN A 272 14.34 -2.78 -8.47
CA GLN A 272 15.76 -3.06 -8.66
C GLN A 272 16.51 -1.81 -9.14
N ARG A 273 16.01 -1.12 -10.16
CA ARG A 273 16.62 0.15 -10.63
C ARG A 273 16.67 1.20 -9.53
N ALA A 274 15.61 1.32 -8.72
CA ALA A 274 15.60 2.24 -7.58
C ALA A 274 16.63 1.85 -6.51
N TYR A 275 16.84 0.57 -6.26
CA TYR A 275 17.85 0.07 -5.33
C TYR A 275 19.27 0.37 -5.82
N GLU A 276 19.56 -0.01 -7.08
CA GLU A 276 20.89 0.13 -7.69
C GLU A 276 21.34 1.60 -7.79
N LEU A 277 20.38 2.52 -7.92
CA LEU A 277 20.66 3.95 -8.07
C LEU A 277 21.36 4.57 -6.85
N CYS A 278 21.04 4.10 -5.63
CA CYS A 278 21.56 4.66 -4.38
C CYS A 278 21.96 3.56 -3.36
N ASP A 279 22.29 2.35 -3.84
CA ASP A 279 22.68 1.21 -3.00
C ASP A 279 21.75 0.97 -1.81
N GLY A 280 20.42 0.97 -2.10
CA GLY A 280 19.36 0.72 -1.13
C GLY A 280 18.97 1.89 -0.25
N LYS A 281 19.61 3.06 -0.35
CA LYS A 281 19.09 4.31 0.20
C LYS A 281 17.95 4.82 -0.67
N LEU A 282 17.06 5.63 -0.10
CA LEU A 282 15.95 6.23 -0.82
C LEU A 282 16.47 7.23 -1.87
N PRO A 283 16.30 6.99 -3.19
CA PRO A 283 16.69 7.95 -4.20
C PRO A 283 15.70 9.11 -4.22
N VAL A 284 16.22 10.32 -4.17
CA VAL A 284 15.45 11.58 -4.06
C VAL A 284 15.87 12.54 -5.17
N GLN A 285 14.92 13.29 -5.73
CA GLN A 285 15.19 14.31 -6.75
C GLN A 285 14.27 15.52 -6.58
N ARG A 286 14.75 16.71 -6.95
CA ARG A 286 13.88 17.88 -7.11
C ARG A 286 13.04 17.73 -8.37
N TYR A 287 11.76 18.08 -8.29
CA TYR A 287 10.85 17.97 -9.44
C TYR A 287 11.31 18.81 -10.63
N GLY A 288 11.86 20.02 -10.38
CA GLY A 288 12.39 20.86 -11.46
C GLY A 288 13.44 20.16 -12.30
N ASP A 289 14.39 19.46 -11.66
CA ASP A 289 15.47 18.74 -12.36
C ASP A 289 14.93 17.50 -13.08
N PHE A 290 13.94 16.81 -12.47
CA PHE A 290 13.25 15.68 -13.09
C PHE A 290 12.49 16.15 -14.35
N ARG A 291 11.69 17.22 -14.25
CA ARG A 291 10.90 17.77 -15.35
C ARG A 291 11.79 18.18 -16.51
N GLU A 292 12.87 18.92 -16.23
CA GLU A 292 13.83 19.34 -17.25
C GLU A 292 14.41 18.17 -18.03
N LYS A 293 14.82 17.09 -17.34
CA LYS A 293 15.33 15.89 -18.00
C LYS A 293 14.29 15.13 -18.82
N VAL A 294 13.04 15.14 -18.41
CA VAL A 294 11.95 14.46 -19.12
C VAL A 294 11.47 15.23 -20.33
N THR A 295 11.39 16.57 -20.24
CA THR A 295 10.82 17.43 -21.29
C THR A 295 11.87 18.11 -22.15
N GLY A 296 13.10 18.27 -21.69
CA GLY A 296 14.12 19.11 -22.30
C GLY A 296 13.88 20.61 -22.12
N GLU A 297 12.86 20.99 -21.35
CA GLU A 297 12.49 22.41 -21.10
C GLU A 297 13.10 22.84 -19.76
N HIS A 298 13.92 23.91 -19.78
CA HIS A 298 14.35 24.54 -18.55
C HIS A 298 13.13 25.14 -17.84
N PRO A 299 12.94 24.91 -16.53
CA PRO A 299 11.90 25.58 -15.79
C PRO A 299 12.12 27.08 -15.89
N ALA A 300 11.07 27.83 -16.27
CA ALA A 300 11.12 29.29 -16.21
C ALA A 300 11.56 29.70 -14.80
N GLU A 301 12.41 30.70 -14.68
CA GLU A 301 12.75 31.34 -13.40
C GLU A 301 11.48 32.01 -12.86
N THR A 302 10.58 31.22 -12.30
CA THR A 302 9.35 31.71 -11.71
C THR A 302 9.54 31.83 -10.21
N ASP A 303 9.56 33.09 -9.81
CA ASP A 303 9.17 33.60 -8.50
C ASP A 303 9.75 32.89 -7.26
N GLY A 304 11.04 33.19 -6.94
CA GLY A 304 11.51 33.10 -5.56
C GLY A 304 11.54 31.73 -4.86
N VAL A 305 11.19 30.66 -5.54
CA VAL A 305 11.25 29.29 -4.96
C VAL A 305 12.69 28.80 -4.97
N GLN A 306 13.34 28.90 -3.82
CA GLN A 306 14.74 28.49 -3.65
C GLN A 306 14.86 26.96 -3.84
N ARG A 307 15.62 26.55 -4.87
CA ARG A 307 16.01 25.13 -5.09
C ARG A 307 17.00 24.65 -4.02
N SER A 308 17.68 25.57 -3.35
CA SER A 308 18.65 25.32 -2.28
C SER A 308 18.71 26.51 -1.35
N GLY A 309 18.99 26.29 -0.08
CA GLY A 309 19.10 27.33 0.95
C GLY A 309 18.33 26.97 2.24
N PRO A 310 18.39 27.78 3.28
CA PRO A 310 17.81 27.46 4.60
C PRO A 310 16.27 27.34 4.60
N GLU A 311 15.59 27.79 3.56
CA GLU A 311 14.13 27.67 3.40
C GLU A 311 13.71 26.58 2.38
N ALA A 312 14.67 25.86 1.79
CA ALA A 312 14.37 24.80 0.85
C ALA A 312 13.66 23.64 1.56
N LEU A 313 12.65 23.05 0.88
CA LEU A 313 11.99 21.86 1.37
C LEU A 313 13.00 20.71 1.49
N GLU A 314 13.07 20.08 2.67
CA GLU A 314 13.94 18.94 2.93
C GLU A 314 13.13 17.63 2.98
N PRO A 315 13.71 16.49 2.51
CA PRO A 315 13.02 15.20 2.55
C PRO A 315 12.67 14.79 3.97
N GLN A 316 11.41 14.41 4.20
CA GLN A 316 10.92 13.89 5.48
C GLN A 316 10.78 12.38 5.41
N CYS A 317 11.93 11.68 5.47
CA CYS A 317 12.04 10.25 5.22
C CYS A 317 12.28 9.42 6.49
N LYS A 318 11.83 8.16 6.48
CA LYS A 318 12.27 7.08 7.37
C LYS A 318 13.15 6.12 6.56
N GLY A 319 14.42 6.13 6.85
CA GLY A 319 15.51 5.51 6.09
C GLY A 319 16.50 6.56 5.58
N ALA A 320 17.73 6.13 5.30
CA ALA A 320 18.72 6.98 4.66
C ALA A 320 18.26 7.32 3.22
N TYR A 321 18.55 8.53 2.77
CA TYR A 321 18.27 8.98 1.40
C TYR A 321 19.51 9.53 0.72
N GLU A 322 19.47 9.61 -0.60
CA GLU A 322 20.51 10.18 -1.42
C GLU A 322 19.91 10.90 -2.64
N TRP A 323 20.48 12.04 -3.02
CA TRP A 323 20.05 12.79 -4.20
C TRP A 323 20.53 12.09 -5.48
N ALA A 324 19.61 11.74 -6.38
CA ALA A 324 19.90 10.99 -7.59
C ALA A 324 18.89 11.30 -8.70
N ASP A 325 19.19 10.89 -9.93
CA ASP A 325 18.32 11.05 -11.08
C ASP A 325 17.30 9.91 -11.16
N LEU A 326 16.03 10.22 -10.94
CA LEU A 326 14.94 9.23 -10.94
C LEU A 326 14.42 8.87 -12.35
N THR A 327 14.85 9.57 -13.41
CA THR A 327 14.28 9.40 -14.77
C THR A 327 14.52 8.01 -15.35
N GLY A 328 15.54 7.29 -14.88
CA GLY A 328 15.85 5.92 -15.27
C GLY A 328 15.00 4.83 -14.60
N ILE A 329 14.20 5.18 -13.58
CA ILE A 329 13.42 4.19 -12.81
C ILE A 329 12.17 3.76 -13.56
N LEU A 330 11.33 4.69 -13.99
CA LEU A 330 10.10 4.40 -14.74
C LEU A 330 10.35 4.37 -16.25
N PRO A 331 9.50 3.69 -17.03
CA PRO A 331 9.48 3.84 -18.49
C PRO A 331 9.29 5.30 -18.92
N ALA A 332 9.89 5.68 -20.04
CA ALA A 332 9.87 7.07 -20.50
C ALA A 332 8.45 7.64 -20.72
N GLU A 333 7.52 6.82 -21.20
CA GLU A 333 6.11 7.21 -21.36
C GLU A 333 5.41 7.42 -20.01
N CYS A 334 5.81 6.68 -18.96
CA CYS A 334 5.30 6.91 -17.61
C CYS A 334 5.86 8.21 -17.01
N ASN A 335 7.14 8.52 -17.27
CA ASN A 335 7.74 9.79 -16.86
C ASN A 335 7.03 10.99 -17.52
N ARG A 336 6.76 10.92 -18.84
CA ARG A 336 6.00 11.97 -19.55
C ARG A 336 4.59 12.13 -18.97
N ALA A 337 3.89 11.01 -18.76
CA ALA A 337 2.55 11.04 -18.17
C ALA A 337 2.57 11.62 -16.75
N PHE A 338 3.60 11.30 -15.96
CA PHE A 338 3.80 11.87 -14.61
C PHE A 338 3.93 13.40 -14.67
N VAL A 339 4.76 13.94 -15.55
CA VAL A 339 4.93 15.38 -15.72
C VAL A 339 3.63 16.05 -16.13
N GLU A 340 2.92 15.54 -17.16
CA GLU A 340 1.61 16.06 -17.55
C GLU A 340 0.60 16.06 -16.38
N GLY A 341 0.64 15.01 -15.55
CA GLY A 341 -0.17 14.91 -14.35
C GLY A 341 0.17 16.01 -13.33
N MET A 342 1.45 16.19 -13.05
CA MET A 342 1.95 17.24 -12.14
C MET A 342 1.53 18.64 -12.60
N ASP A 343 1.68 18.95 -13.88
CA ASP A 343 1.24 20.23 -14.47
C ASP A 343 -0.29 20.43 -14.35
N SER A 344 -1.06 19.35 -14.48
CA SER A 344 -2.51 19.38 -14.25
C SER A 344 -2.88 19.61 -12.78
N PHE A 345 -2.09 19.07 -11.86
CA PHE A 345 -2.33 19.24 -10.42
C PHE A 345 -1.94 20.63 -9.94
N ASP A 346 -0.94 21.26 -10.55
CA ASP A 346 -0.56 22.63 -10.24
C ASP A 346 -1.70 23.63 -10.49
N ARG A 347 -2.53 23.38 -11.51
CA ARG A 347 -3.76 24.15 -11.76
C ARG A 347 -4.83 23.99 -10.69
N GLN A 348 -4.80 22.89 -9.93
CA GLN A 348 -5.75 22.60 -8.85
C GLN A 348 -5.23 23.05 -7.48
N ILE A 349 -3.92 22.89 -7.27
CA ILE A 349 -3.19 23.27 -6.05
C ILE A 349 -1.97 24.06 -6.49
N HIS A 350 -2.07 25.38 -6.49
CA HIS A 350 -0.98 26.24 -6.94
C HIS A 350 0.32 25.99 -6.17
N GLY A 351 1.42 25.78 -6.90
CA GLY A 351 2.71 25.40 -6.34
C GLY A 351 2.92 23.88 -6.20
N PHE A 352 1.98 23.05 -6.64
CA PHE A 352 2.12 21.59 -6.59
C PHE A 352 3.28 21.09 -7.44
N ALA A 353 3.48 21.64 -8.63
CA ALA A 353 4.58 21.34 -9.54
C ALA A 353 5.77 22.30 -9.40
N SER A 354 5.95 22.89 -8.23
CA SER A 354 7.10 23.79 -7.97
C SER A 354 8.41 23.05 -8.18
N PRO A 355 9.45 23.72 -8.73
CA PRO A 355 10.76 23.09 -8.96
C PRO A 355 11.40 22.51 -7.70
N GLY A 356 11.11 23.07 -6.52
CA GLY A 356 11.60 22.62 -5.22
C GLY A 356 10.84 21.41 -4.62
N THR A 357 9.71 20.99 -5.21
CA THR A 357 8.95 19.79 -4.79
C THR A 357 9.86 18.57 -4.83
N ILE A 358 9.74 17.68 -3.84
CA ILE A 358 10.62 16.53 -3.69
C ILE A 358 9.91 15.27 -4.25
N LEU A 359 10.64 14.51 -5.05
CA LEU A 359 10.27 13.17 -5.52
C LEU A 359 11.12 12.13 -4.80
N THR A 360 10.51 11.02 -4.39
CA THR A 360 11.22 9.86 -3.82
C THR A 360 10.74 8.59 -4.52
N GLY A 361 11.66 7.79 -5.02
CA GLY A 361 11.37 6.59 -5.82
C GLY A 361 11.60 5.28 -5.08
N VAL A 362 10.88 4.23 -5.43
CA VAL A 362 9.75 4.09 -6.35
C VAL A 362 8.49 3.60 -5.61
N GLU A 363 7.36 4.22 -5.84
CA GLU A 363 6.06 3.69 -5.40
C GLU A 363 5.56 2.69 -6.45
N SER A 364 5.81 1.41 -6.22
CA SER A 364 5.49 0.32 -7.15
C SER A 364 4.32 -0.55 -6.68
N ARG A 365 3.97 -0.49 -5.39
CA ARG A 365 3.06 -1.43 -4.73
C ARG A 365 1.75 -0.81 -4.31
N THR A 366 1.12 -0.06 -5.21
CA THR A 366 -0.15 0.63 -4.94
C THR A 366 -1.36 -0.29 -4.85
N SER A 367 -1.32 -1.42 -5.56
CA SER A 367 -2.31 -2.51 -5.50
C SER A 367 -1.72 -3.79 -6.07
N SER A 368 -2.41 -4.93 -5.83
CA SER A 368 -2.00 -6.21 -6.40
C SER A 368 -2.01 -6.15 -7.94
N PRO A 369 -0.92 -6.54 -8.61
CA PRO A 369 -0.87 -6.68 -10.06
C PRO A 369 -1.51 -7.99 -10.55
N VAL A 370 -2.01 -8.80 -9.63
CA VAL A 370 -2.60 -10.12 -9.89
C VAL A 370 -4.02 -10.15 -9.36
N ARG A 371 -4.89 -10.86 -10.07
CA ARG A 371 -6.18 -11.31 -9.57
C ARG A 371 -6.18 -12.84 -9.48
N ILE A 372 -6.56 -13.37 -8.32
CA ILE A 372 -6.88 -14.79 -8.15
C ILE A 372 -8.37 -14.92 -8.39
N GLU A 373 -8.77 -15.64 -9.42
CA GLU A 373 -10.16 -15.69 -9.86
C GLU A 373 -11.04 -16.42 -8.82
N ARG A 374 -12.26 -15.92 -8.63
CA ARG A 374 -13.28 -16.52 -7.78
C ARG A 374 -14.67 -16.39 -8.41
N ASP A 375 -15.53 -17.35 -8.16
CA ASP A 375 -16.90 -17.41 -8.64
C ASP A 375 -17.86 -16.52 -7.81
N GLU A 376 -19.17 -16.62 -8.06
CA GLU A 376 -20.21 -15.90 -7.34
C GLU A 376 -20.32 -16.33 -5.86
N GLU A 377 -19.92 -17.57 -5.53
CA GLU A 377 -19.82 -18.10 -4.18
C GLU A 377 -18.50 -17.73 -3.49
N LEU A 378 -17.69 -16.90 -4.12
CA LEU A 378 -16.38 -16.40 -3.67
C LEU A 378 -15.31 -17.49 -3.58
N GLN A 379 -15.53 -18.65 -4.20
CA GLN A 379 -14.56 -19.72 -4.27
C GLN A 379 -13.70 -19.61 -5.52
N SER A 380 -12.46 -20.08 -5.44
CA SER A 380 -11.64 -20.32 -6.63
C SER A 380 -12.17 -21.57 -7.37
N ALA A 381 -11.52 -21.93 -8.49
CA ALA A 381 -11.82 -23.20 -9.15
C ALA A 381 -11.54 -24.45 -8.26
N ILE A 382 -10.79 -24.26 -7.18
CA ILE A 382 -10.58 -25.30 -6.15
C ILE A 382 -11.60 -25.06 -5.04
N ARG A 383 -12.52 -25.99 -4.85
CA ARG A 383 -13.58 -25.93 -3.84
C ARG A 383 -12.98 -25.86 -2.42
N GLY A 384 -13.58 -25.02 -1.57
CA GLY A 384 -13.06 -24.75 -0.24
C GLY A 384 -11.94 -23.70 -0.19
N CYS A 385 -11.52 -23.14 -1.33
CA CYS A 385 -10.52 -22.07 -1.38
C CYS A 385 -11.14 -20.72 -1.75
N TYR A 386 -11.01 -19.72 -0.86
CA TYR A 386 -11.62 -18.39 -0.96
C TYR A 386 -10.58 -17.29 -1.11
N PRO A 387 -10.27 -16.83 -2.34
CA PRO A 387 -9.44 -15.66 -2.54
C PRO A 387 -10.08 -14.40 -1.95
N CYS A 388 -9.34 -13.67 -1.11
CA CYS A 388 -9.87 -12.57 -0.31
C CYS A 388 -8.95 -11.36 -0.27
N GLY A 389 -9.54 -10.19 -0.23
CA GLY A 389 -8.87 -8.93 0.05
C GLY A 389 -7.99 -8.39 -1.06
N GLU A 390 -7.00 -7.59 -0.68
CA GLU A 390 -6.16 -6.85 -1.63
C GLU A 390 -5.24 -7.76 -2.44
N GLY A 391 -4.61 -8.73 -1.81
CA GLY A 391 -3.71 -9.66 -2.49
C GLY A 391 -4.43 -10.47 -3.57
N ALA A 392 -5.65 -10.89 -3.31
CA ALA A 392 -6.47 -11.57 -4.30
C ALA A 392 -7.04 -10.64 -5.40
N GLY A 393 -6.81 -9.33 -5.31
CA GLY A 393 -7.21 -8.35 -6.33
C GLY A 393 -8.62 -7.78 -6.18
N TYR A 394 -9.28 -7.95 -5.02
CA TYR A 394 -10.67 -7.53 -4.76
C TYR A 394 -10.81 -6.31 -3.86
N ALA A 395 -9.73 -5.81 -3.29
CA ALA A 395 -9.71 -4.63 -2.44
C ALA A 395 -8.47 -3.76 -2.74
N GLY A 396 -8.46 -2.54 -2.25
CA GLY A 396 -7.35 -1.59 -2.43
C GLY A 396 -7.08 -0.74 -1.19
N GLY A 397 -7.48 -1.19 0.01
CA GLY A 397 -7.24 -0.48 1.26
C GLY A 397 -7.81 -1.22 2.47
N ILE A 398 -7.51 -0.73 3.67
CA ILE A 398 -7.82 -1.37 4.95
C ILE A 398 -9.29 -1.76 5.04
N THR A 399 -10.20 -0.78 4.92
CA THR A 399 -11.64 -1.00 5.08
C THR A 399 -12.21 -1.91 4.00
N SER A 400 -11.84 -1.73 2.73
CA SER A 400 -12.35 -2.57 1.65
C SER A 400 -11.87 -4.01 1.76
N ALA A 401 -10.64 -4.24 2.24
CA ALA A 401 -10.12 -5.58 2.49
C ALA A 401 -10.85 -6.26 3.65
N ALA A 402 -11.12 -5.51 4.74
CA ALA A 402 -11.88 -6.02 5.87
C ALA A 402 -13.35 -6.34 5.49
N MET A 403 -14.00 -5.47 4.69
CA MET A 403 -15.35 -5.73 4.17
C MET A 403 -15.41 -6.99 3.30
N ASP A 404 -14.40 -7.21 2.46
CA ASP A 404 -14.31 -8.43 1.66
C ASP A 404 -14.08 -9.67 2.54
N GLY A 405 -13.29 -9.53 3.62
CA GLY A 405 -13.11 -10.58 4.65
C GLY A 405 -14.42 -10.96 5.34
N ILE A 406 -15.22 -9.97 5.75
CA ILE A 406 -16.56 -10.19 6.32
C ILE A 406 -17.44 -10.91 5.30
N ARG A 407 -17.45 -10.47 4.04
CA ARG A 407 -18.25 -11.10 2.99
C ARG A 407 -17.87 -12.56 2.77
N VAL A 408 -16.59 -12.89 2.76
CA VAL A 408 -16.09 -14.26 2.64
C VAL A 408 -16.50 -15.09 3.87
N ALA A 409 -16.36 -14.54 5.07
CA ALA A 409 -16.76 -15.22 6.30
C ALA A 409 -18.27 -15.51 6.33
N GLU A 410 -19.12 -14.57 5.93
CA GLU A 410 -20.57 -14.76 5.79
C GLU A 410 -20.91 -15.88 4.79
N GLN A 411 -20.21 -15.91 3.65
CA GLN A 411 -20.40 -16.95 2.63
C GLN A 411 -20.01 -18.34 3.14
N ILE A 412 -18.90 -18.46 3.86
CA ILE A 412 -18.49 -19.72 4.48
C ILE A 412 -19.50 -20.11 5.54
N ALA A 413 -19.87 -19.19 6.44
CA ALA A 413 -20.81 -19.46 7.52
C ALA A 413 -22.20 -19.95 7.02
N SER A 414 -22.64 -19.45 5.86
CA SER A 414 -23.92 -19.87 5.26
C SER A 414 -23.99 -21.35 4.86
N GLN A 415 -22.83 -22.02 4.77
CA GLN A 415 -22.74 -23.43 4.41
C GLN A 415 -22.82 -24.36 5.63
N PHE A 416 -22.80 -23.80 6.83
CA PHE A 416 -22.85 -24.56 8.09
C PHE A 416 -24.14 -24.27 8.85
N ALA A 417 -24.64 -25.30 9.56
CA ALA A 417 -25.78 -25.08 10.44
C ALA A 417 -25.44 -24.12 11.57
N PRO A 418 -26.40 -23.27 12.01
CA PRO A 418 -26.20 -22.41 13.17
C PRO A 418 -25.77 -23.24 14.38
N LEU A 419 -24.79 -22.76 15.14
CA LEU A 419 -24.44 -23.37 16.43
C LEU A 419 -25.68 -23.39 17.31
N GLN A 420 -26.11 -24.56 17.75
CA GLN A 420 -27.12 -24.68 18.80
C GLN A 420 -26.51 -24.04 20.06
N ARG A 421 -27.14 -22.97 20.55
CA ARG A 421 -26.73 -22.29 21.78
C ARG A 421 -27.17 -23.07 23.00
#